data_08830f7fad9ecf48cd7d362d0577f0de
#
_entry.id   08830f7fad9ecf48cd7d362d0577f0de
#
_cell.length_a   1.000
_cell.length_b   1.000
_cell.length_c   1.000
_cell.angle_alpha   90.00
_cell.angle_beta   90.00
_cell.angle_gamma   90.00
#
_symmetry.space_group_name_H-M   'P 1'
#
loop_
_entity.id
_entity.type
_entity.pdbx_description
1 polymer ?
#
loop_
_entity_poly.entity_id
_entity_poly.type
_entity_poly.pdbx_seq_one_letter_code
_entity_poly.pdbx_strand_id
1 'polypeptide(L)'
;MIKIKIRQYQETDFNRIQEINREEGWSNLVERNEDTKQAWENSTVSFVVEAEGDGVVGYIRGLTDTRTTLYICELLIDKKYRGLGIGKDLLQHVHRLYPKTRIEMLASSTSRSFYEGQGYRPFYGFRKTLEE
;
A
#
# COMPACT_ATOMS: atom_id res chain seq x y z
N MET A 1 -23.68 5.93 -5.00
CA MET A 1 -22.65 4.90 -4.79
C MET A 1 -21.41 5.26 -5.58
N ILE A 2 -20.25 5.27 -4.90
CA ILE A 2 -18.99 5.60 -5.56
C ILE A 2 -18.46 4.35 -6.25
N LYS A 3 -18.17 4.47 -7.54
CA LYS A 3 -17.55 3.37 -8.28
C LYS A 3 -16.04 3.42 -8.08
N ILE A 4 -15.47 2.34 -7.60
CA ILE A 4 -14.04 2.20 -7.44
C ILE A 4 -13.53 1.03 -8.28
N LYS A 5 -12.29 1.15 -8.72
CA LYS A 5 -11.64 0.13 -9.54
C LYS A 5 -10.21 -0.06 -9.07
N ILE A 6 -9.82 -1.31 -8.81
CA ILE A 6 -8.44 -1.67 -8.53
C ILE A 6 -7.78 -2.02 -9.86
N ARG A 7 -6.62 -1.42 -10.12
CA ARG A 7 -5.85 -1.72 -11.31
C ARG A 7 -4.35 -1.63 -11.04
N GLN A 8 -3.56 -2.14 -11.94
CA GLN A 8 -2.12 -2.10 -11.83
C GLN A 8 -1.61 -0.66 -11.93
N TYR A 9 -0.56 -0.36 -11.16
CA TYR A 9 0.11 0.94 -11.17
C TYR A 9 0.70 1.23 -12.54
N GLN A 10 0.62 2.48 -12.98
CA GLN A 10 1.28 3.02 -14.17
C GLN A 10 2.12 4.23 -13.76
N GLU A 11 3.17 4.51 -14.52
CA GLU A 11 4.07 5.62 -14.21
C GLU A 11 3.33 6.95 -14.06
N THR A 12 2.28 7.16 -14.84
CA THR A 12 1.45 8.38 -14.76
C THR A 12 0.72 8.54 -13.42
N ASP A 13 0.65 7.49 -12.61
CA ASP A 13 0.02 7.56 -11.28
C ASP A 13 0.94 8.14 -10.22
N PHE A 14 2.24 8.18 -10.48
CA PHE A 14 3.22 8.48 -9.44
C PHE A 14 3.01 9.84 -8.78
N ASN A 15 2.73 10.88 -9.55
CA ASN A 15 2.55 12.21 -9.00
C ASN A 15 1.37 12.27 -8.02
N ARG A 16 0.28 11.59 -8.35
CA ARG A 16 -0.89 11.54 -7.46
C ARG A 16 -0.59 10.73 -6.20
N ILE A 17 0.16 9.65 -6.32
CA ILE A 17 0.61 8.86 -5.16
C ILE A 17 1.42 9.74 -4.21
N GLN A 18 2.33 10.56 -4.75
CA GLN A 18 3.13 11.46 -3.92
C GLN A 18 2.28 12.54 -3.23
N GLU A 19 1.20 13.00 -3.85
CA GLU A 19 0.26 13.90 -3.20
C GLU A 19 -0.41 13.23 -1.99
N ILE A 20 -0.83 11.99 -2.14
CA ILE A 20 -1.44 11.22 -1.04
C ILE A 20 -0.43 10.99 0.07
N ASN A 21 0.82 10.66 -0.27
CA ASN A 21 1.90 10.51 0.70
C ASN A 21 2.14 11.81 1.48
N ARG A 22 2.14 12.93 0.79
CA ARG A 22 2.36 14.24 1.41
C ARG A 22 1.24 14.59 2.39
N GLU A 23 -0.01 14.34 2.00
CA GLU A 23 -1.17 14.58 2.86
C GLU A 23 -1.14 13.72 4.12
N GLU A 24 -0.58 12.51 4.02
CA GLU A 24 -0.46 11.61 5.16
C GLU A 24 0.73 11.96 6.06
N GLY A 25 1.64 12.80 5.60
CA GLY A 25 2.84 13.15 6.35
C GLY A 25 3.98 12.14 6.20
N TRP A 26 3.92 11.31 5.16
CA TRP A 26 4.99 10.35 4.86
C TRP A 26 6.12 11.07 4.11
N SER A 27 6.78 11.98 4.81
CA SER A 27 7.72 12.92 4.25
C SER A 27 8.96 12.27 3.64
N ASN A 28 9.44 11.16 4.21
CA ASN A 28 10.61 10.47 3.65
C ASN A 28 10.36 10.01 2.21
N LEU A 29 9.17 9.49 1.93
CA LEU A 29 8.81 9.05 0.58
C LEU A 29 8.72 10.22 -0.38
N VAL A 30 8.24 11.36 0.09
CA VAL A 30 8.09 12.56 -0.73
C VAL A 30 9.45 13.21 -1.01
N GLU A 31 10.29 13.36 0.02
CA GLU A 31 11.60 13.98 -0.10
C GLU A 31 12.55 13.16 -0.97
N ARG A 32 12.52 11.83 -0.83
CA ARG A 32 13.31 10.92 -1.65
C ARG A 32 12.54 10.54 -2.92
N ASN A 33 12.12 11.55 -3.65
CA ASN A 33 11.20 11.37 -4.78
C ASN A 33 11.70 10.39 -5.83
N GLU A 34 12.95 10.49 -6.25
CA GLU A 34 13.50 9.59 -7.28
C GLU A 34 13.64 8.17 -6.79
N ASP A 35 14.10 7.98 -5.53
CA ASP A 35 14.18 6.64 -4.94
C ASP A 35 12.80 6.01 -4.81
N THR A 36 11.81 6.80 -4.40
CA THR A 36 10.43 6.34 -4.27
C THR A 36 9.88 5.89 -5.63
N LYS A 37 10.16 6.67 -6.67
CA LYS A 37 9.72 6.32 -8.02
C LYS A 37 10.35 5.00 -8.49
N GLN A 38 11.65 4.84 -8.26
CA GLN A 38 12.35 3.60 -8.62
C GLN A 38 11.86 2.42 -7.80
N ALA A 39 11.51 2.64 -6.52
CA ALA A 39 10.93 1.60 -5.68
C ALA A 39 9.62 1.08 -6.29
N TRP A 40 8.76 1.97 -6.78
CA TRP A 40 7.54 1.57 -7.47
C TRP A 40 7.84 0.75 -8.72
N GLU A 41 8.81 1.18 -9.53
CA GLU A 41 9.21 0.49 -10.75
C GLU A 41 9.77 -0.91 -10.46
N ASN A 42 10.44 -1.07 -9.32
CA ASN A 42 11.07 -2.34 -8.93
C ASN A 42 10.16 -3.23 -8.07
N SER A 43 8.96 -2.79 -7.76
CA SER A 43 8.04 -3.58 -6.92
C SER A 43 7.35 -4.67 -7.72
N THR A 44 7.24 -5.86 -7.12
CA THR A 44 6.53 -6.98 -7.72
C THR A 44 5.01 -6.90 -7.50
N VAL A 45 4.59 -6.10 -6.53
CA VAL A 45 3.17 -5.85 -6.24
C VAL A 45 2.96 -4.34 -6.24
N SER A 46 2.14 -3.86 -7.18
CA SER A 46 1.91 -2.43 -7.33
C SER A 46 0.52 -2.19 -7.93
N PHE A 47 -0.42 -1.80 -7.08
CA PHE A 47 -1.80 -1.57 -7.48
C PHE A 47 -2.31 -0.24 -6.94
N VAL A 48 -3.20 0.38 -7.69
CA VAL A 48 -3.87 1.61 -7.31
C VAL A 48 -5.38 1.41 -7.35
N VAL A 49 -6.08 2.25 -6.62
CA VAL A 49 -7.54 2.31 -6.66
C VAL A 49 -7.94 3.63 -7.28
N GLU A 50 -8.79 3.56 -8.31
CA GLU A 50 -9.40 4.73 -8.91
C GLU A 50 -10.83 4.88 -8.41
N ALA A 51 -11.21 6.11 -8.07
CA ALA A 51 -12.60 6.47 -7.84
C ALA A 51 -13.10 7.28 -9.03
N GLU A 52 -14.29 6.97 -9.51
CA GLU A 52 -14.89 7.70 -10.63
C GLU A 52 -14.97 9.19 -10.31
N GLY A 53 -14.39 10.02 -11.18
CA GLY A 53 -14.35 11.47 -11.03
C GLY A 53 -13.17 12.02 -10.22
N ASP A 54 -12.50 11.21 -9.39
CA ASP A 54 -11.43 11.69 -8.51
C ASP A 54 -10.06 11.10 -8.82
N GLY A 55 -9.97 10.14 -9.75
CA GLY A 55 -8.72 9.50 -10.09
C GLY A 55 -8.22 8.55 -9.00
N VAL A 56 -6.91 8.46 -8.84
CA VAL A 56 -6.30 7.56 -7.85
C VAL A 56 -6.56 8.08 -6.43
N VAL A 57 -7.13 7.21 -5.59
CA VAL A 57 -7.48 7.54 -4.20
C VAL A 57 -6.84 6.59 -3.20
N GLY A 58 -6.03 5.66 -3.66
CA GLY A 58 -5.33 4.75 -2.76
C GLY A 58 -4.42 3.83 -3.52
N TYR A 59 -3.56 3.13 -2.77
CA TYR A 59 -2.59 2.24 -3.39
C TYR A 59 -2.08 1.19 -2.42
N ILE A 60 -1.50 0.14 -2.97
CA ILE A 60 -0.74 -0.86 -2.24
C ILE A 60 0.52 -1.18 -3.01
N ARG A 61 1.65 -1.24 -2.30
CA ARG A 61 2.94 -1.58 -2.87
C ARG A 61 3.59 -2.67 -2.04
N GLY A 62 4.14 -3.68 -2.68
CA GLY A 62 4.75 -4.78 -1.97
C GLY A 62 5.75 -5.56 -2.78
N LEU A 63 6.34 -6.55 -2.14
CA LEU A 63 7.34 -7.44 -2.71
C LEU A 63 6.95 -8.88 -2.43
N THR A 64 7.17 -9.78 -3.37
CA THR A 64 6.85 -11.18 -3.15
C THR A 64 7.78 -12.11 -3.92
N ASP A 65 8.07 -13.26 -3.31
CA ASP A 65 8.72 -14.38 -4.00
C ASP A 65 7.69 -15.25 -4.73
N THR A 66 6.41 -14.91 -4.63
CA THR A 66 5.25 -15.57 -5.22
C THR A 66 4.88 -16.91 -4.60
N ARG A 67 5.66 -17.44 -3.69
CA ARG A 67 5.48 -18.79 -3.14
C ARG A 67 5.32 -18.85 -1.63
N THR A 68 6.08 -18.06 -0.88
CA THR A 68 6.08 -18.14 0.58
C THR A 68 5.72 -16.83 1.26
N THR A 69 6.17 -15.70 0.72
CA THR A 69 6.04 -14.41 1.38
C THR A 69 5.54 -13.33 0.45
N LEU A 70 4.62 -12.55 0.95
CA LEU A 70 4.14 -11.31 0.32
C LEU A 70 4.29 -10.21 1.37
N TYR A 71 5.26 -9.33 1.18
CA TYR A 71 5.52 -8.24 2.11
C TYR A 71 4.91 -6.94 1.59
N ILE A 72 4.05 -6.33 2.40
CA ILE A 72 3.42 -5.05 2.05
C ILE A 72 4.29 -3.92 2.57
N CYS A 73 4.85 -3.15 1.64
CA CYS A 73 5.68 -2.00 1.98
C CYS A 73 4.85 -0.80 2.42
N GLU A 74 3.81 -0.47 1.65
CA GLU A 74 2.85 0.59 2.00
C GLU A 74 1.45 0.22 1.53
N LEU A 75 0.49 0.66 2.31
CA LEU A 75 -0.93 0.62 1.98
C LEU A 75 -1.51 1.95 2.47
N LEU A 76 -2.01 2.76 1.56
CA LEU A 76 -2.50 4.09 1.93
C LEU A 76 -3.73 4.45 1.12
N ILE A 77 -4.74 4.94 1.82
CA ILE A 77 -6.00 5.38 1.23
C ILE A 77 -6.18 6.87 1.56
N ASP A 78 -6.57 7.65 0.57
CA ASP A 78 -6.92 9.05 0.76
C ASP A 78 -7.96 9.17 1.87
N LYS A 79 -7.78 10.14 2.77
CA LYS A 79 -8.65 10.33 3.93
C LYS A 79 -10.13 10.39 3.60
N LYS A 80 -10.47 10.98 2.46
CA LYS A 80 -11.87 11.10 2.01
C LYS A 80 -12.51 9.76 1.69
N TYR A 81 -11.71 8.74 1.45
CA TYR A 81 -12.17 7.42 1.01
C TYR A 81 -11.97 6.34 2.06
N ARG A 82 -11.61 6.72 3.28
CA ARG A 82 -11.45 5.76 4.38
C ARG A 82 -12.78 5.32 4.95
N GLY A 83 -12.80 4.14 5.56
CA GLY A 83 -14.01 3.58 6.14
C GLY A 83 -14.96 2.94 5.14
N LEU A 84 -14.53 2.76 3.89
CA LEU A 84 -15.34 2.17 2.82
C LEU A 84 -14.89 0.76 2.43
N GLY A 85 -13.92 0.20 3.14
CA GLY A 85 -13.43 -1.15 2.86
C GLY A 85 -12.39 -1.24 1.74
N ILE A 86 -11.87 -0.12 1.25
CA ILE A 86 -10.93 -0.11 0.13
C ILE A 86 -9.61 -0.78 0.50
N GLY A 87 -9.07 -0.49 1.69
CA GLY A 87 -7.83 -1.13 2.15
C GLY A 87 -7.97 -2.64 2.26
N LYS A 88 -9.09 -3.10 2.78
CA LYS A 88 -9.42 -4.52 2.84
C LYS A 88 -9.45 -5.13 1.43
N ASP A 89 -10.10 -4.45 0.50
CA ASP A 89 -10.23 -4.92 -0.87
C ASP A 89 -8.88 -5.04 -1.56
N LEU A 90 -7.98 -4.07 -1.33
CA LEU A 90 -6.62 -4.12 -1.87
C LEU A 90 -5.84 -5.32 -1.31
N LEU A 91 -5.89 -5.54 0.00
CA LEU A 91 -5.21 -6.69 0.62
C LEU A 91 -5.75 -8.00 0.07
N GLN A 92 -7.06 -8.13 -0.06
CA GLN A 92 -7.67 -9.33 -0.62
C GLN A 92 -7.29 -9.53 -2.10
N HIS A 93 -7.23 -8.45 -2.86
CA HIS A 93 -6.85 -8.49 -4.27
C HIS A 93 -5.46 -9.08 -4.45
N VAL A 94 -4.48 -8.55 -3.71
CA VAL A 94 -3.10 -9.04 -3.85
C VAL A 94 -2.94 -10.46 -3.29
N HIS A 95 -3.66 -10.80 -2.23
CA HIS A 95 -3.57 -12.15 -1.69
C HIS A 95 -4.15 -13.19 -2.65
N ARG A 96 -5.18 -12.83 -3.39
CA ARG A 96 -5.75 -13.73 -4.41
C ARG A 96 -4.78 -14.02 -5.55
N LEU A 97 -3.90 -13.07 -5.86
CA LEU A 97 -2.87 -13.26 -6.88
C LEU A 97 -1.78 -14.22 -6.43
N TYR A 98 -1.51 -14.26 -5.13
CA TYR A 98 -0.45 -15.08 -4.54
C TYR A 98 -0.97 -15.84 -3.33
N PRO A 99 -1.92 -16.77 -3.54
CA PRO A 99 -2.70 -17.36 -2.43
C PRO A 99 -1.92 -18.27 -1.50
N LYS A 100 -0.73 -18.72 -1.90
CA LYS A 100 0.10 -19.58 -1.08
C LYS A 100 1.03 -18.81 -0.15
N THR A 101 1.11 -17.50 -0.31
CA THR A 101 2.02 -16.68 0.49
C THR A 101 1.37 -16.30 1.83
N ARG A 102 2.21 -16.11 2.83
CA ARG A 102 1.79 -15.38 4.03
C ARG A 102 1.97 -13.89 3.76
N ILE A 103 1.03 -13.08 4.20
CA ILE A 103 1.14 -11.63 4.05
C ILE A 103 1.74 -11.07 5.33
N GLU A 104 2.78 -10.27 5.17
CA GLU A 104 3.48 -9.63 6.28
C GLU A 104 3.65 -8.14 6.02
N MET A 105 3.64 -7.34 7.08
CA MET A 105 3.91 -5.91 7.02
C MET A 105 4.33 -5.42 8.38
N LEU A 106 4.91 -4.22 8.42
CA LEU A 106 5.15 -3.50 9.66
C LEU A 106 4.02 -2.49 9.84
N ALA A 107 3.30 -2.60 10.92
CA ALA A 107 2.19 -1.70 11.22
C ALA A 107 2.61 -0.66 12.25
N SER A 108 2.14 0.58 12.07
CA SER A 108 2.30 1.62 13.07
C SER A 108 1.27 1.43 14.18
N SER A 109 1.44 2.17 15.29
CA SER A 109 0.45 2.15 16.37
C SER A 109 -0.95 2.57 15.90
N THR A 110 -1.02 3.41 14.86
CA THR A 110 -2.31 3.90 14.33
C THR A 110 -2.96 2.94 13.34
N SER A 111 -2.20 2.06 12.70
CA SER A 111 -2.75 1.10 11.73
C SER A 111 -2.93 -0.32 12.30
N ARG A 112 -2.42 -0.56 13.49
CA ARG A 112 -2.45 -1.88 14.13
C ARG A 112 -3.87 -2.46 14.22
N SER A 113 -4.82 -1.67 14.70
CA SER A 113 -6.20 -2.12 14.88
C SER A 113 -6.87 -2.49 13.56
N PHE A 114 -6.52 -1.78 12.49
CA PHE A 114 -7.03 -2.12 11.15
C PHE A 114 -6.62 -3.54 10.76
N TYR A 115 -5.33 -3.86 10.89
CA TYR A 115 -4.84 -5.19 10.50
C TYR A 115 -5.37 -6.29 11.40
N GLU A 116 -5.44 -6.06 12.71
CA GLU A 116 -6.03 -7.03 13.62
C GLU A 116 -7.49 -7.29 13.27
N GLY A 117 -8.23 -6.25 12.90
CA GLY A 117 -9.62 -6.39 12.45
C GLY A 117 -9.78 -7.17 11.16
N GLN A 118 -8.72 -7.27 10.35
CA GLN A 118 -8.71 -8.04 9.11
C GLN A 118 -8.19 -9.47 9.32
N GLY A 119 -7.96 -9.88 10.57
CA GLY A 119 -7.53 -11.24 10.87
C GLY A 119 -6.03 -11.45 10.91
N TYR A 120 -5.25 -10.36 10.89
CA TYR A 120 -3.80 -10.46 11.00
C TYR A 120 -3.41 -10.53 12.48
N ARG A 121 -2.49 -11.43 12.81
CA ARG A 121 -1.99 -11.55 14.18
C ARG A 121 -0.64 -10.82 14.30
N PRO A 122 -0.35 -10.20 15.46
CA PRO A 122 0.91 -9.48 15.63
C PRO A 122 2.14 -10.39 15.59
N PHE A 123 3.17 -9.88 14.94
CA PHE A 123 4.52 -10.41 14.98
C PHE A 123 5.46 -9.25 15.29
N TYR A 124 6.54 -9.51 15.96
CA TYR A 124 7.50 -8.44 16.25
C TYR A 124 8.40 -8.20 15.05
N GLY A 125 8.39 -6.97 14.55
CA GLY A 125 9.27 -6.55 13.49
C GLY A 125 10.41 -5.70 14.01
N PHE A 126 11.50 -5.70 13.26
CA PHE A 126 12.65 -4.84 13.56
C PHE A 126 13.02 -4.08 12.31
N ARG A 127 13.47 -2.85 12.49
CA ARG A 127 13.86 -1.99 11.38
C ARG A 127 15.16 -1.26 11.71
N LYS A 128 16.03 -1.20 10.73
CA LYS A 128 17.21 -0.35 10.80
C LYS A 128 17.27 0.47 9.53
N THR A 129 17.22 1.78 9.67
CA THR A 129 17.30 2.66 8.49
C THR A 129 18.75 3.05 8.21
N LEU A 130 18.96 3.70 7.07
CA LEU A 130 20.30 3.99 6.56
C LEU A 130 21.20 4.71 7.57
N GLU A 131 20.63 5.60 8.38
CA GLU A 131 21.39 6.46 9.28
C GLU A 131 21.41 5.98 10.72
N GLU A 132 20.87 4.82 11.00
CA GLU A 132 20.81 4.28 12.37
C GLU A 132 21.96 3.33 12.70
#